data_8ff00550e0358b8107f285dbd7c8ce05
#
_entry.id   8ff00550e0358b8107f285dbd7c8ce05
#
_cell.length_a   1.000
_cell.length_b   1.000
_cell.length_c   1.000
_cell.angle_alpha   90.00
_cell.angle_beta   90.00
_cell.angle_gamma   90.00
#
_symmetry.space_group_name_H-M   'P 1'
#
loop_
_entity.id
_entity.type
_entity.pdbx_description
1 polymer ?
#
loop_
_entity_poly.entity_id
_entity_poly.type
_entity_poly.pdbx_seq_one_letter_code
_entity_poly.pdbx_strand_id
1 'polypeptide(L)'
;VYKRQLVLFIVAGGMPGRLFSRIPVTQVFRRYTDGKKGWKRSLLFVQFTGVSFVLGLLLVTLLQYSHLMNRDMGIVVPGLTQAESWLPGETVAHIKDELRRQPMVEGVTVAANSVLGEYWTRGLINNEGKRITTLNFNYCHYNYPEVMGIKIIEGTDLKKQDDLLVNEEVVRLMKWTDGAVGKRLNDVPGTIVGVFRDIR
;
A
#
# COMPACT_ATOMS: atom_id res chain seq x y z
N VAL A 1 1.63 -25.16 -10.01
CA VAL A 1 0.29 -24.55 -10.11
C VAL A 1 -0.68 -25.51 -10.78
N TYR A 2 -0.36 -26.09 -11.94
CA TYR A 2 -1.27 -26.95 -12.75
C TYR A 2 -1.70 -28.25 -12.04
N LYS A 3 -0.85 -28.88 -11.25
CA LYS A 3 -1.20 -30.13 -10.52
C LYS A 3 -2.34 -29.94 -9.53
N ARG A 4 -2.39 -28.80 -8.83
CA ARG A 4 -3.48 -28.46 -7.88
C ARG A 4 -4.78 -28.16 -8.60
N GLN A 5 -4.74 -27.49 -9.74
CA GLN A 5 -5.91 -27.23 -10.58
C GLN A 5 -6.50 -28.52 -11.15
N LEU A 6 -5.67 -29.46 -11.59
CA LEU A 6 -6.12 -30.77 -12.09
C LEU A 6 -6.84 -31.57 -11.00
N VAL A 7 -6.32 -31.58 -9.78
CA VAL A 7 -6.97 -32.24 -8.62
C VAL A 7 -8.31 -31.59 -8.32
N LEU A 8 -8.37 -30.26 -8.29
CA LEU A 8 -9.62 -29.53 -8.10
C LEU A 8 -10.65 -29.85 -9.19
N PHE A 9 -10.24 -29.91 -10.44
CA PHE A 9 -11.11 -30.24 -11.57
C PHE A 9 -11.66 -31.68 -11.48
N ILE A 10 -10.82 -32.66 -11.11
CA ILE A 10 -11.22 -34.05 -10.93
C ILE A 10 -12.19 -34.18 -9.73
N VAL A 11 -11.92 -33.51 -8.63
CA VAL A 11 -12.76 -33.60 -7.43
C VAL A 11 -14.07 -32.83 -7.62
N ALA A 12 -14.01 -31.60 -8.12
CA ALA A 12 -15.21 -30.75 -8.26
C ALA A 12 -16.09 -31.12 -9.46
N GLY A 13 -15.49 -31.64 -10.54
CA GLY A 13 -16.24 -32.05 -11.74
C GLY A 13 -16.48 -33.55 -11.83
N GLY A 14 -15.49 -34.37 -11.51
CA GLY A 14 -15.54 -35.82 -11.66
C GLY A 14 -16.45 -36.52 -10.65
N MET A 15 -16.49 -36.05 -9.41
CA MET A 15 -17.36 -36.63 -8.36
C MET A 15 -18.85 -36.40 -8.63
N PRO A 16 -19.34 -35.20 -8.90
CA PRO A 16 -20.72 -34.96 -9.28
C PRO A 16 -21.09 -35.64 -10.62
N GLY A 17 -20.20 -35.55 -11.63
CA GLY A 17 -20.42 -36.18 -12.94
C GLY A 17 -20.63 -37.69 -12.83
N ARG A 18 -19.85 -38.38 -11.99
CA ARG A 18 -19.98 -39.83 -11.77
C ARG A 18 -21.24 -40.19 -10.96
N LEU A 19 -21.70 -39.33 -10.08
CA LEU A 19 -22.96 -39.49 -9.37
C LEU A 19 -24.18 -39.35 -10.31
N PHE A 20 -24.15 -38.38 -11.22
CA PHE A 20 -25.21 -38.14 -12.18
C PHE A 20 -25.24 -39.18 -13.33
N SER A 21 -24.09 -39.70 -13.77
CA SER A 21 -24.02 -40.71 -14.83
C SER A 21 -24.62 -42.08 -14.44
N ARG A 22 -24.78 -42.33 -13.14
CA ARG A 22 -25.42 -43.58 -12.64
C ARG A 22 -26.91 -43.52 -12.50
N ILE A 23 -27.55 -42.36 -12.78
CA ILE A 23 -29.01 -42.21 -12.71
C ILE A 23 -29.58 -42.67 -14.07
N PRO A 24 -30.31 -43.79 -14.15
CA PRO A 24 -30.92 -44.22 -15.39
C PRO A 24 -31.98 -43.21 -15.86
N VAL A 25 -31.99 -42.93 -17.16
CA VAL A 25 -32.86 -41.93 -17.80
C VAL A 25 -34.33 -42.13 -17.46
N THR A 26 -34.76 -43.39 -17.26
CA THR A 26 -36.12 -43.74 -16.83
C THR A 26 -36.49 -43.23 -15.44
N GLN A 27 -35.56 -42.95 -14.56
CA GLN A 27 -35.80 -42.38 -13.23
C GLN A 27 -35.96 -40.86 -13.25
N VAL A 28 -35.48 -40.19 -14.29
CA VAL A 28 -35.63 -38.73 -14.42
C VAL A 28 -37.09 -38.36 -14.71
N PHE A 29 -37.82 -39.22 -15.44
CA PHE A 29 -39.24 -39.00 -15.78
C PHE A 29 -40.24 -39.55 -14.76
N ARG A 30 -39.86 -40.51 -13.93
CA ARG A 30 -40.62 -40.88 -12.76
C ARG A 30 -40.22 -39.95 -11.63
N ARG A 31 -41.18 -39.16 -11.10
CA ARG A 31 -41.03 -38.35 -9.90
C ARG A 31 -40.13 -39.09 -8.90
N TYR A 32 -38.95 -38.56 -8.72
CA TYR A 32 -37.96 -39.02 -7.75
C TYR A 32 -38.59 -38.83 -6.35
N THR A 33 -39.38 -39.82 -5.92
CA THR A 33 -39.97 -39.84 -4.59
C THR A 33 -38.91 -40.27 -3.60
N ASP A 34 -38.34 -39.27 -2.99
CA ASP A 34 -37.89 -39.22 -1.61
C ASP A 34 -37.19 -40.43 -0.99
N GLY A 35 -35.89 -40.51 -1.25
CA GLY A 35 -34.99 -41.02 -0.21
C GLY A 35 -34.41 -39.85 0.60
N LYS A 36 -34.84 -39.72 1.87
CA LYS A 36 -34.24 -38.83 2.90
C LYS A 36 -34.16 -37.33 2.56
N LYS A 37 -35.25 -36.61 2.83
CA LYS A 37 -35.33 -35.12 2.70
C LYS A 37 -34.29 -34.32 3.48
N GLY A 38 -33.64 -34.89 4.49
CA GLY A 38 -32.67 -34.18 5.34
C GLY A 38 -31.38 -33.78 4.63
N TRP A 39 -30.80 -34.65 3.84
CA TRP A 39 -29.55 -34.43 3.13
C TRP A 39 -29.62 -33.26 2.12
N LYS A 40 -30.69 -33.14 1.35
CA LYS A 40 -30.85 -32.06 0.37
C LYS A 40 -30.92 -30.68 1.02
N ARG A 41 -31.60 -30.57 2.19
CA ARG A 41 -31.66 -29.32 2.96
C ARG A 41 -30.30 -28.94 3.52
N SER A 42 -29.56 -29.90 4.06
CA SER A 42 -28.22 -29.66 4.57
C SER A 42 -27.25 -29.21 3.45
N LEU A 43 -27.34 -29.82 2.27
CA LEU A 43 -26.52 -29.43 1.11
C LEU A 43 -26.84 -28.00 0.65
N LEU A 44 -28.13 -27.65 0.53
CA LEU A 44 -28.58 -26.30 0.22
C LEU A 44 -28.10 -25.29 1.26
N PHE A 45 -28.20 -25.62 2.54
CA PHE A 45 -27.73 -24.75 3.61
C PHE A 45 -26.21 -24.47 3.47
N VAL A 46 -25.40 -25.51 3.27
CA VAL A 46 -23.95 -25.37 3.05
C VAL A 46 -23.66 -24.53 1.82
N GLN A 47 -24.38 -24.75 0.72
CA GLN A 47 -24.23 -23.98 -0.51
C GLN A 47 -24.54 -22.48 -0.28
N PHE A 48 -25.69 -22.17 0.31
CA PHE A 48 -26.08 -20.78 0.58
C PHE A 48 -25.11 -20.10 1.55
N THR A 49 -24.68 -20.82 2.60
CA THR A 49 -23.68 -20.29 3.55
C THR A 49 -22.36 -20.02 2.84
N GLY A 50 -21.87 -20.95 2.00
CA GLY A 50 -20.65 -20.77 1.22
C GLY A 50 -20.73 -19.59 0.26
N VAL A 51 -21.82 -19.46 -0.48
CA VAL A 51 -22.03 -18.34 -1.41
C VAL A 51 -22.10 -17.02 -0.65
N SER A 52 -22.87 -16.96 0.43
CA SER A 52 -22.97 -15.75 1.26
C SER A 52 -21.65 -15.33 1.85
N PHE A 53 -20.83 -16.28 2.29
CA PHE A 53 -19.50 -16.04 2.78
C PHE A 53 -18.57 -15.44 1.70
N VAL A 54 -18.57 -16.02 0.50
CA VAL A 54 -17.76 -15.52 -0.64
C VAL A 54 -18.21 -14.13 -1.06
N LEU A 55 -19.53 -13.90 -1.13
CA LEU A 55 -20.08 -12.57 -1.45
C LEU A 55 -19.72 -11.54 -0.37
N GLY A 56 -19.74 -11.92 0.90
CA GLY A 56 -19.31 -11.08 2.00
C GLY A 56 -17.84 -10.69 1.89
N LEU A 57 -16.95 -11.65 1.60
CA LEU A 57 -15.52 -11.39 1.35
C LEU A 57 -15.33 -10.46 0.16
N LEU A 58 -16.04 -10.69 -0.93
CA LEU A 58 -15.97 -9.84 -2.12
C LEU A 58 -16.38 -8.40 -1.80
N LEU A 59 -17.47 -8.22 -1.07
CA LEU A 59 -17.95 -6.90 -0.65
C LEU A 59 -16.92 -6.19 0.22
N VAL A 60 -16.36 -6.86 1.22
CA VAL A 60 -15.30 -6.31 2.08
C VAL A 60 -14.08 -5.90 1.25
N THR A 61 -13.65 -6.75 0.32
CA THR A 61 -12.52 -6.45 -0.57
C THR A 61 -12.79 -5.22 -1.45
N LEU A 62 -13.99 -5.11 -2.02
CA LEU A 62 -14.38 -3.95 -2.82
C LEU A 62 -14.42 -2.67 -2.00
N LEU A 63 -14.95 -2.72 -0.77
CA LEU A 63 -14.97 -1.57 0.14
C LEU A 63 -13.56 -1.14 0.54
N GLN A 64 -12.67 -2.10 0.85
CA GLN A 64 -11.27 -1.83 1.15
C GLN A 64 -10.54 -1.23 -0.05
N TYR A 65 -10.75 -1.78 -1.24
CA TYR A 65 -10.17 -1.26 -2.48
C TYR A 65 -10.64 0.17 -2.76
N SER A 66 -11.96 0.42 -2.66
CA SER A 66 -12.52 1.77 -2.83
C SER A 66 -11.95 2.75 -1.80
N HIS A 67 -11.81 2.32 -0.54
CA HIS A 67 -11.21 3.15 0.50
C HIS A 67 -9.75 3.49 0.21
N LEU A 68 -8.95 2.53 -0.25
CA LEU A 68 -7.55 2.74 -0.63
C LEU A 68 -7.40 3.68 -1.82
N MET A 69 -8.23 3.50 -2.86
CA MET A 69 -8.17 4.33 -4.08
C MET A 69 -8.63 5.77 -3.87
N ASN A 70 -9.58 5.99 -2.96
CA ASN A 70 -10.11 7.33 -2.67
C ASN A 70 -9.40 8.03 -1.51
N ARG A 71 -8.39 7.40 -0.93
CA ARG A 71 -7.65 7.97 0.19
C ARG A 71 -6.69 9.03 -0.31
N ASP A 72 -6.71 10.21 0.33
CA ASP A 72 -5.66 11.21 0.16
C ASP A 72 -4.35 10.66 0.76
N MET A 73 -3.41 10.31 -0.12
CA MET A 73 -2.10 9.81 0.29
C MET A 73 -1.17 10.90 0.83
N GLY A 74 -1.57 12.18 0.70
CA GLY A 74 -0.74 13.31 1.12
C GLY A 74 0.38 13.64 0.13
N ILE A 75 0.38 13.00 -1.05
CA ILE A 75 1.31 13.26 -2.16
C ILE A 75 0.54 13.32 -3.48
N VAL A 76 1.07 14.05 -4.46
CA VAL A 76 0.51 14.10 -5.81
C VAL A 76 0.95 12.86 -6.59
N VAL A 77 0.02 11.94 -6.84
CA VAL A 77 0.28 10.71 -7.61
C VAL A 77 -0.02 10.86 -9.10
N PRO A 78 -1.10 11.57 -9.51
CA PRO A 78 -1.42 11.73 -10.92
C PRO A 78 -0.30 12.44 -11.70
N GLY A 79 0.18 11.81 -12.77
CA GLY A 79 1.25 12.35 -13.60
C GLY A 79 2.67 12.10 -13.07
N LEU A 80 2.83 11.51 -11.89
CA LEU A 80 4.14 11.17 -11.35
C LEU A 80 4.72 9.95 -12.06
N THR A 81 5.92 10.10 -12.62
CA THR A 81 6.70 8.99 -13.18
C THR A 81 7.99 8.85 -12.40
N GLN A 82 8.31 7.64 -11.99
CA GLN A 82 9.53 7.32 -11.27
C GLN A 82 10.42 6.42 -12.12
N ALA A 83 11.72 6.71 -12.15
CA ALA A 83 12.74 5.85 -12.70
C ALA A 83 13.82 5.60 -11.65
N GLU A 84 14.27 4.38 -11.50
CA GLU A 84 15.41 4.01 -10.66
C GLU A 84 16.69 4.00 -11.51
N SER A 85 17.76 4.55 -10.97
CA SER A 85 19.05 4.52 -11.63
C SER A 85 20.19 4.37 -10.63
N TRP A 86 21.20 3.62 -11.02
CA TRP A 86 22.47 3.45 -10.29
C TRP A 86 23.60 4.28 -10.92
N LEU A 87 23.26 5.36 -11.59
CA LEU A 87 24.19 6.22 -12.31
C LEU A 87 24.94 7.15 -11.34
N PRO A 88 26.17 7.57 -11.70
CA PRO A 88 26.89 8.60 -10.96
C PRO A 88 26.09 9.90 -10.86
N GLY A 89 26.26 10.62 -9.75
CA GLY A 89 25.50 11.83 -9.45
C GLY A 89 25.57 12.91 -10.54
N GLU A 90 26.72 13.06 -11.21
CA GLU A 90 26.88 14.00 -12.34
C GLU A 90 25.98 13.63 -13.54
N THR A 91 25.88 12.33 -13.84
CA THR A 91 25.00 11.84 -14.92
C THR A 91 23.53 12.07 -14.55
N VAL A 92 23.16 11.81 -13.29
CA VAL A 92 21.80 12.07 -12.79
C VAL A 92 21.46 13.57 -12.88
N ALA A 93 22.41 14.45 -12.54
CA ALA A 93 22.21 15.89 -12.66
C ALA A 93 21.96 16.31 -14.11
N HIS A 94 22.74 15.78 -15.06
CA HIS A 94 22.56 16.04 -16.49
C HIS A 94 21.19 15.57 -17.00
N ILE A 95 20.80 14.34 -16.64
CA ILE A 95 19.48 13.79 -17.01
C ILE A 95 18.35 14.66 -16.44
N LYS A 96 18.47 15.07 -15.18
CA LYS A 96 17.50 15.96 -14.53
C LYS A 96 17.33 17.28 -15.30
N ASP A 97 18.44 17.89 -15.72
CA ASP A 97 18.43 19.16 -16.46
C ASP A 97 17.84 18.99 -17.86
N GLU A 98 18.10 17.87 -18.52
CA GLU A 98 17.52 17.56 -19.84
C GLU A 98 16.00 17.29 -19.74
N LEU A 99 15.56 16.54 -18.71
CA LEU A 99 14.15 16.31 -18.46
C LEU A 99 13.38 17.60 -18.18
N ARG A 100 13.97 18.55 -17.45
CA ARG A 100 13.36 19.86 -17.16
C ARG A 100 13.13 20.71 -18.41
N ARG A 101 13.85 20.46 -19.49
CA ARG A 101 13.67 21.17 -20.78
C ARG A 101 12.47 20.65 -21.57
N GLN A 102 11.93 19.50 -21.21
CA GLN A 102 10.79 18.93 -21.91
C GLN A 102 9.50 19.66 -21.55
N PRO A 103 8.71 20.11 -22.52
CA PRO A 103 7.54 20.95 -22.26
C PRO A 103 6.41 20.22 -21.49
N MET A 104 6.45 18.91 -21.43
CA MET A 104 5.48 18.10 -20.71
C MET A 104 5.88 17.79 -19.26
N VAL A 105 7.07 18.26 -18.83
CA VAL A 105 7.62 17.97 -17.50
C VAL A 105 7.47 19.20 -16.61
N GLU A 106 6.61 19.15 -15.64
CA GLU A 106 6.35 20.24 -14.71
C GLU A 106 7.43 20.36 -13.63
N GLY A 107 8.00 19.22 -13.19
CA GLY A 107 9.03 19.19 -12.17
C GLY A 107 9.85 17.91 -12.20
N VAL A 108 11.12 18.01 -11.82
CA VAL A 108 12.01 16.85 -11.68
C VAL A 108 12.72 16.95 -10.36
N THR A 109 12.68 15.87 -9.59
CA THR A 109 13.40 15.74 -8.33
C THR A 109 14.17 14.42 -8.25
N VAL A 110 15.05 14.31 -7.29
CA VAL A 110 15.85 13.10 -7.05
C VAL A 110 15.73 12.75 -5.57
N ALA A 111 15.55 11.46 -5.29
CA ALA A 111 15.56 10.93 -3.95
C ALA A 111 16.34 9.61 -3.90
N ALA A 112 16.87 9.27 -2.75
CA ALA A 112 17.65 8.05 -2.58
C ALA A 112 16.78 6.78 -2.64
N ASN A 113 15.52 6.89 -2.22
CA ASN A 113 14.58 5.77 -2.23
C ASN A 113 13.28 6.16 -2.92
N SER A 114 12.60 5.15 -3.45
CA SER A 114 11.25 5.29 -4.00
C SER A 114 10.24 5.71 -2.94
N VAL A 115 9.23 6.49 -3.35
CA VAL A 115 8.10 6.86 -2.47
C VAL A 115 7.30 5.63 -2.01
N LEU A 116 7.20 4.62 -2.86
CA LEU A 116 6.45 3.38 -2.60
C LEU A 116 7.37 2.17 -2.35
N GLY A 117 8.67 2.40 -2.26
CA GLY A 117 9.68 1.36 -2.10
C GLY A 117 10.14 1.16 -0.66
N GLU A 118 11.31 0.58 -0.55
CA GLU A 118 11.98 0.41 0.74
C GLU A 118 12.56 1.74 1.22
N TYR A 119 12.47 1.99 2.50
CA TYR A 119 13.03 3.17 3.16
C TYR A 119 14.22 2.77 4.02
N TRP A 120 15.14 3.70 4.19
CA TRP A 120 16.14 3.59 5.24
C TRP A 120 15.44 3.71 6.59
N THR A 121 15.85 2.87 7.54
CA THR A 121 15.20 2.84 8.85
C THR A 121 16.19 3.18 9.95
N ARG A 122 15.75 3.98 10.92
CA ARG A 122 16.47 4.26 12.16
C ARG A 122 15.54 4.21 13.37
N GLY A 123 16.10 3.96 14.54
CA GLY A 123 15.33 4.03 15.78
C GLY A 123 15.00 5.48 16.14
N LEU A 124 13.76 5.78 16.46
CA LEU A 124 13.40 7.03 17.11
C LEU A 124 13.66 6.89 18.61
N ILE A 125 14.55 7.69 19.13
CA ILE A 125 14.95 7.69 20.55
C ILE A 125 14.41 8.95 21.20
N ASN A 126 13.70 8.81 22.33
CA ASN A 126 13.19 9.94 23.08
C ASN A 126 14.30 10.64 23.88
N ASN A 127 13.94 11.73 24.54
CA ASN A 127 14.87 12.52 25.36
C ASN A 127 15.43 11.74 26.57
N GLU A 128 14.82 10.63 26.95
CA GLU A 128 15.23 9.75 28.05
C GLU A 128 16.15 8.61 27.57
N GLY A 129 16.52 8.59 26.26
CA GLY A 129 17.36 7.54 25.68
C GLY A 129 16.61 6.24 25.34
N LYS A 130 15.29 6.22 25.46
CA LYS A 130 14.48 5.03 25.17
C LYS A 130 14.03 5.04 23.71
N ARG A 131 14.22 3.92 23.00
CA ARG A 131 13.68 3.73 21.65
C ARG A 131 12.15 3.64 21.69
N ILE A 132 11.48 4.54 20.96
CA ILE A 132 10.02 4.61 20.87
C ILE A 132 9.53 3.73 19.72
N THR A 133 10.11 3.92 18.53
CA THR A 133 9.69 3.26 17.28
C THR A 133 10.82 3.26 16.26
N THR A 134 10.53 2.81 15.07
CA THR A 134 11.42 2.92 13.91
C THR A 134 10.93 4.04 13.00
N LEU A 135 11.83 4.93 12.59
CA LEU A 135 11.58 5.95 11.58
C LEU A 135 11.96 5.42 10.19
N ASN A 136 11.13 5.69 9.22
CA ASN A 136 11.48 5.61 7.82
C ASN A 136 11.99 6.98 7.38
N PHE A 137 13.13 7.05 6.72
CA PHE A 137 13.67 8.31 6.24
C PHE A 137 14.22 8.17 4.81
N ASN A 138 14.27 9.29 4.12
CA ASN A 138 14.76 9.39 2.76
C ASN A 138 15.67 10.60 2.61
N TYR A 139 16.73 10.45 1.83
CA TYR A 139 17.53 11.57 1.38
C TYR A 139 16.97 12.05 0.05
N CYS A 140 16.73 13.34 -0.08
CA CYS A 140 16.11 13.89 -1.27
C CYS A 140 16.68 15.28 -1.62
N HIS A 141 16.44 15.69 -2.84
CA HIS A 141 16.76 17.03 -3.30
C HIS A 141 15.80 18.07 -2.69
N TYR A 142 16.22 19.32 -2.55
CA TYR A 142 15.44 20.37 -1.88
C TYR A 142 14.04 20.58 -2.43
N ASN A 143 13.84 20.42 -3.73
CA ASN A 143 12.55 20.58 -4.37
C ASN A 143 11.67 19.30 -4.33
N TYR A 144 12.10 18.30 -3.58
CA TYR A 144 11.35 17.04 -3.47
C TYR A 144 9.96 17.24 -2.87
N PRO A 145 9.78 17.98 -1.76
CA PRO A 145 8.47 18.21 -1.20
C PRO A 145 7.53 18.94 -2.15
N GLU A 146 8.02 19.93 -2.90
CA GLU A 146 7.26 20.67 -3.89
C GLU A 146 6.79 19.75 -5.03
N VAL A 147 7.70 18.99 -5.67
CA VAL A 147 7.39 18.09 -6.78
C VAL A 147 6.44 16.97 -6.34
N MET A 148 6.59 16.49 -5.12
CA MET A 148 5.72 15.46 -4.54
C MET A 148 4.41 16.01 -4.00
N GLY A 149 4.22 17.33 -3.96
CA GLY A 149 3.04 17.97 -3.39
C GLY A 149 2.90 17.76 -1.88
N ILE A 150 4.02 17.55 -1.19
CA ILE A 150 4.02 17.35 0.28
C ILE A 150 3.65 18.66 0.96
N LYS A 151 2.60 18.64 1.76
CA LYS A 151 2.11 19.83 2.43
C LYS A 151 2.87 20.10 3.72
N ILE A 152 3.66 21.17 3.74
CA ILE A 152 4.29 21.68 4.97
C ILE A 152 3.23 22.41 5.81
N ILE A 153 3.12 22.06 7.08
CA ILE A 153 2.12 22.59 8.01
C ILE A 153 2.74 23.49 9.07
N GLU A 154 4.05 23.34 9.34
CA GLU A 154 4.80 24.16 10.28
C GLU A 154 6.21 24.39 9.72
N GLY A 155 6.75 25.60 9.88
CA GLY A 155 8.12 25.93 9.46
C GLY A 155 8.28 26.22 7.98
N THR A 156 9.40 25.78 7.41
CA THR A 156 9.77 26.02 6.01
C THR A 156 10.19 24.72 5.31
N ASP A 157 10.25 24.77 3.99
CA ASP A 157 10.78 23.69 3.16
C ASP A 157 12.32 23.60 3.24
N LEU A 158 12.87 22.50 2.71
CA LEU A 158 14.30 22.21 2.65
C LEU A 158 15.05 23.28 1.85
N LYS A 159 16.16 23.80 2.39
CA LYS A 159 17.02 24.79 1.72
C LYS A 159 18.50 24.45 1.80
N LYS A 160 18.91 23.71 2.81
CA LYS A 160 20.30 23.35 3.11
C LYS A 160 20.45 21.86 3.26
N GLN A 161 21.69 21.38 3.17
CA GLN A 161 21.99 19.95 3.27
C GLN A 161 21.62 19.35 4.63
N ASP A 162 21.69 20.14 5.71
CA ASP A 162 21.37 19.69 7.06
C ASP A 162 19.93 19.99 7.47
N ASP A 163 19.08 20.42 6.54
CA ASP A 163 17.67 20.64 6.81
C ASP A 163 16.94 19.30 6.86
N LEU A 164 16.08 19.15 7.88
CA LEU A 164 15.28 17.96 8.11
C LEU A 164 13.80 18.32 8.14
N LEU A 165 12.99 17.57 7.41
CA LEU A 165 11.54 17.59 7.56
C LEU A 165 11.08 16.36 8.35
N VAL A 166 10.12 16.55 9.24
CA VAL A 166 9.48 15.48 9.99
C VAL A 166 7.98 15.50 9.77
N ASN A 167 7.32 14.38 9.91
CA ASN A 167 5.87 14.32 9.82
C ASN A 167 5.22 14.59 11.17
N GLU A 168 3.90 14.85 11.16
CA GLU A 168 3.10 15.10 12.38
C GLU A 168 3.23 13.98 13.40
N GLU A 169 3.36 12.72 12.95
CA GLU A 169 3.49 11.56 13.81
C GLU A 169 4.76 11.63 14.68
N VAL A 170 5.89 12.05 14.11
CA VAL A 170 7.14 12.23 14.89
C VAL A 170 6.95 13.27 15.97
N VAL A 171 6.31 14.40 15.67
CA VAL A 171 6.02 15.47 16.64
C VAL A 171 5.18 14.93 17.80
N ARG A 172 4.15 14.14 17.47
CA ARG A 172 3.25 13.50 18.44
C ARG A 172 3.99 12.48 19.32
N LEU A 173 4.80 11.60 18.71
CA LEU A 173 5.56 10.58 19.43
C LEU A 173 6.62 11.17 20.36
N MET A 174 7.25 12.26 19.94
CA MET A 174 8.23 13.00 20.75
C MET A 174 7.58 13.90 21.80
N LYS A 175 6.24 14.02 21.80
CA LYS A 175 5.45 14.87 22.72
C LYS A 175 5.90 16.35 22.70
N TRP A 176 6.27 16.86 21.53
CA TRP A 176 6.66 18.25 21.37
C TRP A 176 5.43 19.16 21.28
N THR A 177 5.09 19.79 22.40
CA THR A 177 3.93 20.70 22.51
C THR A 177 4.28 22.15 22.13
N ASP A 178 5.57 22.47 22.09
CA ASP A 178 6.13 23.79 21.79
C ASP A 178 6.68 23.93 20.37
N GLY A 179 6.23 23.04 19.45
CA GLY A 179 6.70 22.99 18.06
C GLY A 179 7.92 22.09 17.87
N ALA A 180 8.20 21.76 16.60
CA ALA A 180 9.31 20.88 16.25
C ALA A 180 10.46 21.63 15.59
N VAL A 181 10.21 22.79 15.02
CA VAL A 181 11.20 23.58 14.26
C VAL A 181 12.36 24.00 15.16
N GLY A 182 13.58 23.81 14.67
CA GLY A 182 14.83 24.09 15.41
C GLY A 182 15.33 22.94 16.29
N LYS A 183 14.53 21.91 16.51
CA LYS A 183 14.93 20.71 17.28
C LYS A 183 15.74 19.74 16.42
N ARG A 184 16.37 18.77 17.07
CA ARG A 184 17.16 17.71 16.46
C ARG A 184 16.67 16.35 16.92
N LEU A 185 16.82 15.35 16.05
CA LEU A 185 16.64 13.95 16.40
C LEU A 185 18.01 13.36 16.79
N ASN A 186 18.03 12.51 17.82
CA ASN A 186 19.28 12.00 18.37
C ASN A 186 20.14 11.21 17.35
N ASP A 187 19.48 10.43 16.48
CA ASP A 187 20.18 9.52 15.54
C ASP A 187 20.09 9.96 14.07
N VAL A 188 19.52 11.12 13.80
CA VAL A 188 19.40 11.66 12.44
C VAL A 188 20.15 12.99 12.37
N PRO A 189 21.18 13.12 11.54
CA PRO A 189 21.88 14.39 11.39
C PRO A 189 20.96 15.43 10.79
N GLY A 190 21.07 16.68 11.29
CA GLY A 190 20.32 17.81 10.77
C GLY A 190 19.46 18.50 11.81
N THR A 191 18.85 19.60 11.41
CA THR A 191 17.94 20.41 12.22
C THR A 191 16.58 20.42 11.56
N ILE A 192 15.53 20.22 12.34
CA ILE A 192 14.16 20.26 11.84
C ILE A 192 13.82 21.68 11.43
N VAL A 193 13.53 21.88 10.15
CA VAL A 193 13.14 23.18 9.58
C VAL A 193 11.65 23.25 9.28
N GLY A 194 10.97 22.11 9.20
CA GLY A 194 9.53 22.07 8.99
C GLY A 194 8.91 20.74 9.35
N VAL A 195 7.59 20.80 9.49
CA VAL A 195 6.73 19.64 9.73
C VAL A 195 5.80 19.48 8.55
N PHE A 196 5.70 18.29 8.03
CA PHE A 196 4.77 17.97 6.95
C PHE A 196 3.63 17.06 7.42
N ARG A 197 2.54 17.13 6.70
CA ARG A 197 1.36 16.30 6.97
C ARG A 197 1.66 14.83 6.74
N ASP A 198 1.12 13.94 7.57
CA ASP A 198 1.33 12.50 7.45
C ASP A 198 0.98 12.01 6.03
N ILE A 199 1.94 11.33 5.41
CA ILE A 199 1.78 10.58 4.16
C ILE A 199 1.27 9.20 4.55
N ARG A 200 0.15 8.76 3.98
CA ARG A 200 -0.54 7.53 4.38
C ARG A 200 -0.62 6.53 3.24
#